data_c10672ad04e808400d9b1040af83a0ea
#
_entry.id   c10672ad04e808400d9b1040af83a0ea
#
_cell.length_a   1.000
_cell.length_b   1.000
_cell.length_c   1.000
_cell.angle_alpha   90.00
_cell.angle_beta   90.00
_cell.angle_gamma   90.00
#
_symmetry.space_group_name_H-M   'P 1'
#
loop_
_entity.id
_entity.type
_entity.pdbx_description
1 polymer ?
#
loop_
_entity_poly.entity_id
_entity_poly.type
_entity_poly.pdbx_seq_one_letter_code
_entity_poly.pdbx_strand_id
1 'polypeptide(L)'
;MTATTSQPSPATLPAPDDSWLIRCCERGWLPDPLIRAGMRSLMRDRLRAEHAYDGEGRAAAHDALVRELSASPIAIDTQAANTQHYEVPGAFFEAHLGPRLKYSCGYYPRGTETLPQAEDAMLELYAERAQLADGQRILDLGCGWGSLSLWLAERYPHAQIVGLSNSHGQRLFIEQCAARRGLTNLRIMTGNVVDFEFDADDAGFDRVLSIEMFEHMKNYGQLLAKIARWMRDDGKLFVHIFAHKLLAY
;
A
#
# COMPACT_ATOMS: atom_id res chain seq x y z
N MET A 1 7.50 7.96 -46.95
CA MET A 1 6.55 8.78 -46.20
C MET A 1 5.92 7.90 -45.14
N THR A 2 6.52 7.88 -43.98
CA THR A 2 6.07 7.09 -42.80
C THR A 2 5.16 8.00 -41.96
N ALA A 3 3.89 7.67 -41.92
CA ALA A 3 2.91 8.37 -41.08
C ALA A 3 3.18 8.00 -39.60
N THR A 4 3.63 8.98 -38.84
CA THR A 4 3.76 8.91 -37.40
C THR A 4 2.36 9.05 -36.81
N THR A 5 1.72 7.95 -36.44
CA THR A 5 0.50 7.98 -35.64
C THR A 5 0.89 8.39 -34.22
N SER A 6 0.59 9.61 -33.86
CA SER A 6 0.66 10.09 -32.47
C SER A 6 -0.37 9.33 -31.65
N GLN A 7 0.10 8.54 -30.68
CA GLN A 7 -0.77 7.94 -29.65
C GLN A 7 -1.42 9.06 -28.83
N PRO A 8 -2.69 8.95 -28.47
CA PRO A 8 -3.31 9.86 -27.52
C PRO A 8 -2.63 9.67 -26.16
N SER A 9 -2.09 10.76 -25.64
CA SER A 9 -1.62 10.84 -24.23
C SER A 9 -2.77 10.44 -23.30
N PRO A 10 -2.53 9.67 -22.23
CA PRO A 10 -3.57 9.38 -21.25
C PRO A 10 -4.13 10.73 -20.77
N ALA A 11 -5.43 10.90 -20.89
CA ALA A 11 -6.11 12.10 -20.45
C ALA A 11 -5.85 12.27 -18.95
N THR A 12 -5.05 13.26 -18.61
CA THR A 12 -4.87 13.70 -17.23
C THR A 12 -6.26 14.12 -16.74
N LEU A 13 -6.85 13.36 -15.84
CA LEU A 13 -8.07 13.75 -15.15
C LEU A 13 -7.75 15.06 -14.41
N PRO A 14 -8.58 16.12 -14.55
CA PRO A 14 -8.38 17.34 -13.80
C PRO A 14 -8.38 17.02 -12.31
N ALA A 15 -7.53 17.72 -11.55
CA ALA A 15 -7.46 17.57 -10.10
C ALA A 15 -8.88 17.64 -9.50
N PRO A 16 -9.23 16.77 -8.53
CA PRO A 16 -10.60 16.63 -8.02
C PRO A 16 -11.22 17.94 -7.50
N ASP A 17 -10.40 18.90 -7.10
CA ASP A 17 -10.81 20.10 -6.37
C ASP A 17 -11.48 21.20 -7.22
N ASP A 18 -11.40 21.15 -8.53
CA ASP A 18 -11.89 22.23 -9.42
C ASP A 18 -13.19 21.93 -10.17
N SER A 19 -13.69 20.71 -10.13
CA SER A 19 -14.95 20.39 -10.82
C SER A 19 -16.16 20.92 -10.06
N TRP A 20 -16.93 21.83 -10.72
CA TRP A 20 -18.18 22.33 -10.18
C TRP A 20 -19.18 21.20 -9.86
N LEU A 21 -19.15 20.10 -10.61
CA LEU A 21 -19.97 18.90 -10.36
C LEU A 21 -19.62 18.23 -9.03
N ILE A 22 -18.32 18.08 -8.71
CA ILE A 22 -17.89 17.54 -7.41
C ILE A 22 -18.36 18.43 -6.29
N ARG A 23 -18.21 19.76 -6.41
CA ARG A 23 -18.73 20.71 -5.42
C ARG A 23 -20.25 20.62 -5.23
N CYS A 24 -21.00 20.35 -6.32
CA CYS A 24 -22.46 20.11 -6.20
C CYS A 24 -22.78 18.80 -5.46
N CYS A 25 -21.99 17.73 -5.69
CA CYS A 25 -22.13 16.47 -4.96
C CYS A 25 -21.84 16.67 -3.46
N GLU A 26 -20.74 17.30 -3.11
CA GLU A 26 -20.32 17.58 -1.74
C GLU A 26 -21.33 18.42 -0.95
N ARG A 27 -22.00 19.36 -1.64
CA ARG A 27 -23.06 20.20 -1.06
C ARG A 27 -24.43 19.51 -0.99
N GLY A 28 -24.52 18.25 -1.44
CA GLY A 28 -25.78 17.52 -1.46
C GLY A 28 -26.82 18.08 -2.45
N TRP A 29 -26.41 18.86 -3.46
CA TRP A 29 -27.33 19.46 -4.43
C TRP A 29 -27.76 18.49 -5.53
N LEU A 30 -27.03 17.38 -5.70
CA LEU A 30 -27.35 16.35 -6.68
C LEU A 30 -28.02 15.15 -5.96
N PRO A 31 -29.16 14.67 -6.48
CA PRO A 31 -29.78 13.45 -5.99
C PRO A 31 -28.87 12.21 -6.20
N ASP A 32 -28.85 11.31 -5.22
CA ASP A 32 -28.11 10.04 -5.28
C ASP A 32 -28.22 9.28 -6.61
N PRO A 33 -29.42 9.14 -7.24
CA PRO A 33 -29.53 8.43 -8.51
C PRO A 33 -28.70 9.04 -9.64
N LEU A 34 -28.59 10.38 -9.69
CA LEU A 34 -27.77 11.07 -10.68
C LEU A 34 -26.29 10.88 -10.42
N ILE A 35 -25.86 10.97 -9.15
CA ILE A 35 -24.47 10.71 -8.75
C ILE A 35 -24.09 9.28 -9.14
N ARG A 36 -24.92 8.30 -8.80
CA ARG A 36 -24.70 6.88 -9.16
C ARG A 36 -24.68 6.64 -10.67
N ALA A 37 -25.51 7.33 -11.44
CA ALA A 37 -25.51 7.23 -12.91
C ALA A 37 -24.21 7.79 -13.50
N GLY A 38 -23.74 8.95 -13.01
CA GLY A 38 -22.46 9.55 -13.38
C GLY A 38 -21.28 8.64 -13.07
N MET A 39 -21.20 8.11 -11.84
CA MET A 39 -20.16 7.16 -11.42
C MET A 39 -20.14 5.91 -12.32
N ARG A 40 -21.31 5.31 -12.59
CA ARG A 40 -21.41 4.14 -13.49
C ARG A 40 -21.00 4.46 -14.92
N SER A 41 -21.18 5.70 -15.38
CA SER A 41 -20.71 6.10 -16.70
C SER A 41 -19.19 6.16 -16.75
N LEU A 42 -18.57 6.84 -15.77
CA LEU A 42 -17.11 6.92 -15.65
C LEU A 42 -16.48 5.53 -15.54
N MET A 43 -17.06 4.64 -14.74
CA MET A 43 -16.58 3.26 -14.62
C MET A 43 -16.68 2.49 -15.95
N ARG A 44 -17.78 2.67 -16.72
CA ARG A 44 -17.91 2.05 -18.04
C ARG A 44 -16.90 2.57 -19.05
N ASP A 45 -16.64 3.87 -19.02
CA ASP A 45 -15.66 4.49 -19.92
C ASP A 45 -14.24 4.00 -19.57
N ARG A 46 -13.91 3.90 -18.28
CA ARG A 46 -12.64 3.29 -17.83
C ARG A 46 -12.53 1.83 -18.30
N LEU A 47 -13.56 1.00 -18.08
CA LEU A 47 -13.56 -0.38 -18.53
C LEU A 47 -13.43 -0.50 -20.05
N ARG A 48 -14.07 0.37 -20.84
CA ARG A 48 -13.91 0.39 -22.29
C ARG A 48 -12.48 0.70 -22.70
N ALA A 49 -11.86 1.70 -22.07
CA ALA A 49 -10.47 2.05 -22.33
C ALA A 49 -9.53 0.89 -22.04
N GLU A 50 -9.71 0.20 -20.92
CA GLU A 50 -8.89 -0.94 -20.52
C GLU A 50 -9.11 -2.19 -21.40
N HIS A 51 -10.32 -2.36 -21.97
CA HIS A 51 -10.66 -3.48 -22.86
C HIS A 51 -10.49 -3.15 -24.36
N ALA A 52 -9.96 -1.97 -24.69
CA ALA A 52 -9.79 -1.54 -26.07
C ALA A 52 -8.74 -2.35 -26.85
N TYR A 53 -7.93 -3.13 -26.15
CA TYR A 53 -6.85 -3.91 -26.73
C TYR A 53 -7.28 -5.38 -26.91
N ASP A 54 -7.05 -5.94 -28.09
CA ASP A 54 -7.06 -7.38 -28.36
C ASP A 54 -5.84 -8.08 -27.72
N GLY A 55 -5.65 -9.36 -28.00
CA GLY A 55 -4.57 -10.16 -27.40
C GLY A 55 -3.17 -9.60 -27.68
N GLU A 56 -2.87 -9.20 -28.93
CA GLU A 56 -1.57 -8.64 -29.33
C GLU A 56 -1.41 -7.20 -28.82
N GLY A 57 -2.44 -6.39 -28.95
CA GLY A 57 -2.45 -5.03 -28.44
C GLY A 57 -2.26 -4.98 -26.92
N ARG A 58 -2.83 -5.94 -26.19
CA ARG A 58 -2.65 -6.05 -24.72
C ARG A 58 -1.22 -6.38 -24.34
N ALA A 59 -0.57 -7.31 -25.06
CA ALA A 59 0.84 -7.64 -24.83
C ALA A 59 1.72 -6.41 -25.07
N ALA A 60 1.51 -5.69 -26.16
CA ALA A 60 2.26 -4.48 -26.48
C ALA A 60 2.05 -3.36 -25.43
N ALA A 61 0.81 -3.19 -24.94
CA ALA A 61 0.49 -2.23 -23.88
C ALA A 61 1.16 -2.60 -22.55
N HIS A 62 1.16 -3.89 -22.20
CA HIS A 62 1.86 -4.38 -21.01
C HIS A 62 3.38 -4.13 -21.11
N ASP A 63 4.00 -4.45 -22.25
CA ASP A 63 5.43 -4.21 -22.45
C ASP A 63 5.79 -2.71 -22.41
N ALA A 64 4.89 -1.86 -22.92
CA ALA A 64 5.05 -0.41 -22.82
C ALA A 64 5.00 0.06 -21.37
N LEU A 65 4.03 -0.44 -20.58
CA LEU A 65 3.91 -0.16 -19.15
C LEU A 65 5.16 -0.61 -18.38
N VAL A 66 5.66 -1.82 -18.62
CA VAL A 66 6.86 -2.34 -17.96
C VAL A 66 8.08 -1.45 -18.27
N ARG A 67 8.22 -0.98 -19.51
CA ARG A 67 9.30 -0.04 -19.89
C ARG A 67 9.14 1.31 -19.15
N GLU A 68 7.93 1.85 -19.10
CA GLU A 68 7.64 3.10 -18.38
C GLU A 68 7.97 2.97 -16.90
N LEU A 69 7.47 1.92 -16.23
CA LEU A 69 7.73 1.66 -14.82
C LEU A 69 9.22 1.49 -14.53
N SER A 70 9.95 0.78 -15.42
CA SER A 70 11.40 0.57 -15.26
C SER A 70 12.24 1.84 -15.46
N ALA A 71 11.73 2.81 -16.22
CA ALA A 71 12.39 4.10 -16.44
C ALA A 71 11.99 5.16 -15.38
N SER A 72 10.96 4.89 -14.58
CA SER A 72 10.46 5.81 -13.55
C SER A 72 11.34 5.79 -12.29
N PRO A 73 11.26 6.79 -11.40
CA PRO A 73 11.76 6.65 -10.02
C PRO A 73 10.97 5.59 -9.26
N ILE A 74 11.43 5.20 -8.05
CA ILE A 74 10.78 4.18 -7.22
C ILE A 74 9.30 4.50 -7.00
N ALA A 75 8.96 5.76 -6.72
CA ALA A 75 7.58 6.24 -6.58
C ALA A 75 7.49 7.71 -7.02
N ILE A 76 6.29 8.13 -7.38
CA ILE A 76 5.95 9.51 -7.74
C ILE A 76 4.83 10.00 -6.82
N ASP A 77 4.72 11.33 -6.66
CA ASP A 77 3.65 12.00 -5.90
C ASP A 77 3.41 11.49 -4.47
N THR A 78 4.47 10.95 -3.84
CA THR A 78 4.40 10.37 -2.49
C THR A 78 3.90 11.37 -1.45
N GLN A 79 4.17 12.68 -1.63
CA GLN A 79 3.72 13.73 -0.72
C GLN A 79 2.23 14.03 -0.89
N ALA A 80 1.71 14.04 -2.12
CA ALA A 80 0.28 14.23 -2.38
C ALA A 80 -0.54 13.04 -1.85
N ALA A 81 -0.07 11.80 -2.08
CA ALA A 81 -0.69 10.60 -1.53
C ALA A 81 -0.69 10.61 0.01
N ASN A 82 0.38 11.11 0.63
CA ASN A 82 0.47 11.24 2.08
C ASN A 82 -0.60 12.18 2.63
N THR A 83 -0.70 13.38 2.06
CA THR A 83 -1.68 14.40 2.49
C THR A 83 -3.12 13.91 2.32
N GLN A 84 -3.43 13.20 1.24
CA GLN A 84 -4.80 12.73 0.96
C GLN A 84 -5.23 11.51 1.79
N HIS A 85 -4.31 10.60 2.11
CA HIS A 85 -4.67 9.30 2.67
C HIS A 85 -4.21 9.09 4.11
N TYR A 86 -3.16 9.79 4.57
CA TYR A 86 -2.50 9.47 5.84
C TYR A 86 -2.48 10.61 6.87
N GLU A 87 -2.90 11.82 6.49
CA GLU A 87 -3.07 12.94 7.44
C GLU A 87 -4.47 12.98 8.10
N VAL A 88 -5.27 11.93 7.91
CA VAL A 88 -6.53 11.75 8.64
C VAL A 88 -6.21 11.37 10.09
N PRO A 89 -6.86 11.98 11.10
CA PRO A 89 -6.59 11.66 12.50
C PRO A 89 -6.75 10.17 12.83
N GLY A 90 -5.84 9.60 13.63
CA GLY A 90 -5.89 8.19 14.05
C GLY A 90 -7.21 7.76 14.66
N ALA A 91 -7.89 8.66 15.38
CA ALA A 91 -9.23 8.44 15.94
C ALA A 91 -10.29 8.08 14.89
N PHE A 92 -10.16 8.54 13.65
CA PHE A 92 -11.04 8.13 12.55
C PHE A 92 -10.87 6.64 12.25
N PHE A 93 -9.63 6.16 12.21
CA PHE A 93 -9.35 4.75 11.96
C PHE A 93 -9.76 3.86 13.15
N GLU A 94 -9.57 4.32 14.38
CA GLU A 94 -10.06 3.63 15.58
C GLU A 94 -11.58 3.50 15.59
N ALA A 95 -12.31 4.43 15.01
CA ALA A 95 -13.77 4.43 15.00
C ALA A 95 -14.40 3.45 13.99
N HIS A 96 -13.69 3.06 12.93
CA HIS A 96 -14.29 2.24 11.86
C HIS A 96 -13.49 0.98 11.48
N LEU A 97 -12.23 0.86 11.88
CA LEU A 97 -11.45 -0.37 11.70
C LEU A 97 -11.67 -1.33 12.89
N GLY A 98 -11.29 -2.57 12.71
CA GLY A 98 -11.27 -3.55 13.79
C GLY A 98 -10.15 -3.31 14.81
N PRO A 99 -10.06 -4.11 15.87
CA PRO A 99 -9.14 -3.90 16.98
C PRO A 99 -7.65 -4.01 16.59
N ARG A 100 -7.34 -4.63 15.45
CA ARG A 100 -5.98 -4.67 14.90
C ARG A 100 -5.66 -3.48 14.01
N LEU A 101 -6.63 -2.57 13.77
CA LEU A 101 -6.47 -1.40 12.91
C LEU A 101 -5.97 -1.76 11.50
N LYS A 102 -6.45 -2.90 11.00
CA LYS A 102 -6.02 -3.43 9.71
C LYS A 102 -6.71 -2.67 8.57
N TYR A 103 -6.02 -1.69 7.98
CA TYR A 103 -6.48 -0.89 6.84
C TYR A 103 -6.36 -1.63 5.50
N SER A 104 -5.78 -2.81 5.50
CA SER A 104 -5.73 -3.78 4.40
C SER A 104 -6.78 -4.88 4.58
N CYS A 105 -6.84 -5.85 3.64
CA CYS A 105 -7.87 -6.88 3.68
C CYS A 105 -7.76 -7.82 4.90
N GLY A 106 -8.89 -8.34 5.36
CA GLY A 106 -8.99 -9.46 6.31
C GLY A 106 -9.08 -10.81 5.58
N TYR A 107 -8.84 -11.91 6.30
CA TYR A 107 -9.00 -13.26 5.77
C TYR A 107 -10.15 -13.99 6.46
N TYR A 108 -11.11 -14.45 5.68
CA TYR A 108 -12.33 -15.12 6.13
C TYR A 108 -12.32 -16.57 5.66
N PRO A 109 -11.54 -17.47 6.29
CA PRO A 109 -11.34 -18.84 5.80
C PRO A 109 -12.63 -19.67 5.70
N ARG A 110 -13.64 -19.38 6.52
CA ARG A 110 -14.94 -20.06 6.52
C ARG A 110 -16.07 -19.16 6.01
N GLY A 111 -15.83 -17.85 5.85
CA GLY A 111 -16.85 -16.85 5.46
C GLY A 111 -17.82 -16.46 6.59
N THR A 112 -17.56 -16.87 7.82
CA THR A 112 -18.41 -16.61 9.00
C THR A 112 -17.67 -15.89 10.13
N GLU A 113 -16.41 -15.54 9.92
CA GLU A 113 -15.58 -14.83 10.89
C GLU A 113 -16.14 -13.43 11.16
N THR A 114 -16.00 -12.98 12.40
CA THR A 114 -16.12 -11.55 12.73
C THR A 114 -14.91 -10.79 12.20
N LEU A 115 -15.02 -9.46 12.08
CA LEU A 115 -13.90 -8.62 11.63
C LEU A 115 -12.62 -8.84 12.46
N PRO A 116 -12.65 -8.85 13.81
CA PRO A 116 -11.48 -9.15 14.62
C PRO A 116 -10.84 -10.52 14.30
N GLN A 117 -11.66 -11.54 14.10
CA GLN A 117 -11.18 -12.88 13.75
C GLN A 117 -10.55 -12.90 12.36
N ALA A 118 -11.10 -12.15 11.41
CA ALA A 118 -10.56 -12.07 10.05
C ALA A 118 -9.24 -11.27 10.00
N GLU A 119 -9.10 -10.24 10.83
CA GLU A 119 -7.85 -9.50 11.01
C GLU A 119 -6.75 -10.40 11.58
N ASP A 120 -7.03 -11.10 12.68
CA ASP A 120 -6.08 -12.03 13.30
C ASP A 120 -5.71 -13.17 12.34
N ALA A 121 -6.69 -13.77 11.65
CA ALA A 121 -6.44 -14.85 10.68
C ALA A 121 -5.54 -14.39 9.52
N MET A 122 -5.67 -13.15 9.07
CA MET A 122 -4.80 -12.62 8.02
C MET A 122 -3.37 -12.36 8.53
N LEU A 123 -3.23 -11.84 9.74
CA LEU A 123 -1.92 -11.59 10.37
C LEU A 123 -1.17 -12.91 10.62
N GLU A 124 -1.87 -13.95 11.11
CA GLU A 124 -1.30 -15.30 11.25
C GLU A 124 -0.89 -15.88 9.89
N LEU A 125 -1.69 -15.70 8.84
CA LEU A 125 -1.35 -16.14 7.48
C LEU A 125 -0.10 -15.44 6.94
N TYR A 126 0.10 -14.15 7.23
CA TYR A 126 1.33 -13.45 6.88
C TYR A 126 2.53 -14.05 7.63
N ALA A 127 2.39 -14.31 8.93
CA ALA A 127 3.44 -14.90 9.73
C ALA A 127 3.87 -16.28 9.21
N GLU A 128 2.91 -17.13 8.88
CA GLU A 128 3.14 -18.45 8.29
C GLU A 128 3.87 -18.32 6.94
N ARG A 129 3.34 -17.53 6.01
CA ARG A 129 3.88 -17.40 4.65
C ARG A 129 5.24 -16.73 4.62
N ALA A 130 5.46 -15.74 5.45
CA ALA A 130 6.75 -15.06 5.59
C ALA A 130 7.75 -15.88 6.43
N GLN A 131 7.32 -17.01 7.01
CA GLN A 131 8.15 -17.87 7.87
C GLN A 131 8.75 -17.08 9.04
N LEU A 132 7.89 -16.36 9.76
CA LEU A 132 8.31 -15.57 10.90
C LEU A 132 8.59 -16.46 12.11
N ALA A 133 9.60 -16.06 12.87
CA ALA A 133 9.97 -16.71 14.12
C ALA A 133 10.41 -15.67 15.16
N ASP A 134 10.26 -16.00 16.42
CA ASP A 134 10.74 -15.15 17.50
C ASP A 134 12.28 -15.02 17.46
N GLY A 135 12.79 -13.86 17.86
CA GLY A 135 14.22 -13.54 17.81
C GLY A 135 14.69 -12.97 16.46
N GLN A 136 13.86 -12.95 15.42
CA GLN A 136 14.21 -12.36 14.14
C GLN A 136 14.21 -10.83 14.20
N ARG A 137 14.99 -10.20 13.29
CA ARG A 137 14.93 -8.79 12.98
C ARG A 137 13.99 -8.60 11.78
N ILE A 138 12.86 -7.92 11.99
CA ILE A 138 11.76 -7.85 11.03
C ILE A 138 11.49 -6.38 10.66
N LEU A 139 11.44 -6.09 9.35
CA LEU A 139 11.00 -4.81 8.83
C LEU A 139 9.56 -4.93 8.31
N ASP A 140 8.69 -4.05 8.81
CA ASP A 140 7.36 -3.79 8.26
C ASP A 140 7.46 -2.53 7.37
N LEU A 141 7.59 -2.75 6.06
CA LEU A 141 7.83 -1.72 5.06
C LEU A 141 6.49 -1.14 4.56
N GLY A 142 6.19 0.08 4.97
CA GLY A 142 4.88 0.69 4.76
C GLY A 142 3.90 0.31 5.89
N CYS A 143 4.31 0.47 7.14
CA CYS A 143 3.60 -0.06 8.31
C CYS A 143 2.21 0.55 8.59
N GLY A 144 1.81 1.60 7.86
CA GLY A 144 0.50 2.24 7.99
C GLY A 144 0.19 2.64 9.44
N TRP A 145 -0.96 2.24 9.96
CA TRP A 145 -1.38 2.49 11.34
C TRP A 145 -0.85 1.44 12.35
N GLY A 146 0.11 0.61 11.93
CA GLY A 146 0.84 -0.31 12.79
C GLY A 146 0.13 -1.63 13.06
N SER A 147 -0.87 -1.99 12.27
CA SER A 147 -1.58 -3.26 12.42
C SER A 147 -0.63 -4.46 12.54
N LEU A 148 0.23 -4.63 11.54
CA LEU A 148 1.22 -5.71 11.51
C LEU A 148 2.31 -5.49 12.56
N SER A 149 2.90 -4.30 12.62
CA SER A 149 4.00 -3.96 13.54
C SER A 149 3.67 -4.23 15.00
N LEU A 150 2.48 -3.78 15.47
CA LEU A 150 2.03 -3.99 16.86
C LEU A 150 1.73 -5.45 17.14
N TRP A 151 1.07 -6.14 16.21
CA TRP A 151 0.78 -7.57 16.34
C TRP A 151 2.05 -8.41 16.38
N LEU A 152 3.05 -8.11 15.54
CA LEU A 152 4.35 -8.78 15.56
C LEU A 152 5.08 -8.59 16.89
N ALA A 153 5.07 -7.36 17.43
CA ALA A 153 5.70 -7.07 18.69
C ALA A 153 5.06 -7.80 19.88
N GLU A 154 3.72 -7.99 19.86
CA GLU A 154 3.01 -8.81 20.84
C GLU A 154 3.31 -10.32 20.67
N ARG A 155 3.31 -10.78 19.42
CA ARG A 155 3.41 -12.22 19.09
C ARG A 155 4.82 -12.78 19.24
N TYR A 156 5.84 -11.96 19.01
CA TYR A 156 7.25 -12.32 19.01
C TYR A 156 8.06 -11.40 19.95
N PRO A 157 8.02 -11.65 21.26
CA PRO A 157 8.57 -10.72 22.26
C PRO A 157 10.09 -10.57 22.22
N HIS A 158 10.82 -11.52 21.64
CA HIS A 158 12.28 -11.46 21.49
C HIS A 158 12.69 -10.97 20.08
N ALA A 159 11.76 -10.79 19.14
CA ALA A 159 12.04 -10.24 17.83
C ALA A 159 12.27 -8.73 17.92
N GLN A 160 13.06 -8.19 17.01
CA GLN A 160 13.26 -6.76 16.84
C GLN A 160 12.40 -6.29 15.65
N ILE A 161 11.35 -5.56 15.96
CA ILE A 161 10.42 -5.07 14.95
C ILE A 161 10.75 -3.62 14.59
N VAL A 162 10.94 -3.35 13.31
CA VAL A 162 11.11 -1.99 12.78
C VAL A 162 9.97 -1.72 11.80
N GLY A 163 9.23 -0.65 12.01
CA GLY A 163 8.24 -0.17 11.04
C GLY A 163 8.77 1.06 10.30
N LEU A 164 8.60 1.13 8.98
CA LEU A 164 8.88 2.33 8.20
C LEU A 164 7.57 2.89 7.65
N SER A 165 7.29 4.15 7.98
CA SER A 165 6.16 4.92 7.44
C SER A 165 6.64 6.27 6.91
N ASN A 166 6.00 6.79 5.88
CA ASN A 166 6.23 8.16 5.41
C ASN A 166 5.44 9.23 6.20
N SER A 167 4.61 8.83 7.17
CA SER A 167 3.78 9.71 8.00
C SER A 167 4.28 9.81 9.44
N HIS A 168 4.59 11.03 9.87
CA HIS A 168 4.94 11.30 11.26
C HIS A 168 3.76 11.06 12.21
N GLY A 169 2.54 11.34 11.77
CA GLY A 169 1.32 11.09 12.55
C GLY A 169 1.11 9.60 12.83
N GLN A 170 1.33 8.74 11.84
CA GLN A 170 1.28 7.28 12.02
C GLN A 170 2.34 6.80 13.01
N ARG A 171 3.57 7.29 12.89
CA ARG A 171 4.63 6.96 13.85
C ARG A 171 4.22 7.26 15.29
N LEU A 172 3.80 8.50 15.57
CA LEU A 172 3.39 8.91 16.92
C LEU A 172 2.23 8.06 17.46
N PHE A 173 1.27 7.75 16.61
CA PHE A 173 0.14 6.91 16.96
C PHE A 173 0.59 5.50 17.34
N ILE A 174 1.44 4.87 16.54
CA ILE A 174 1.94 3.50 16.80
C ILE A 174 2.79 3.48 18.08
N GLU A 175 3.68 4.45 18.27
CA GLU A 175 4.50 4.58 19.48
C GLU A 175 3.63 4.71 20.75
N GLN A 176 2.55 5.49 20.70
CA GLN A 176 1.58 5.57 21.79
C GLN A 176 0.84 4.25 22.04
N CYS A 177 0.45 3.54 20.98
CA CYS A 177 -0.16 2.22 21.11
C CYS A 177 0.80 1.20 21.72
N ALA A 178 2.05 1.18 21.28
CA ALA A 178 3.09 0.33 21.81
C ALA A 178 3.35 0.60 23.31
N ALA A 179 3.45 1.88 23.69
CA ALA A 179 3.63 2.27 25.09
C ALA A 179 2.46 1.83 25.98
N ARG A 180 1.21 2.02 25.52
CA ARG A 180 0.02 1.54 26.26
C ARG A 180 -0.02 0.03 26.45
N ARG A 181 0.58 -0.74 25.53
CA ARG A 181 0.64 -2.22 25.56
C ARG A 181 1.93 -2.74 26.21
N GLY A 182 2.86 -1.87 26.62
CA GLY A 182 4.15 -2.25 27.20
C GLY A 182 5.11 -2.92 26.22
N LEU A 183 4.97 -2.67 24.92
CA LEU A 183 5.82 -3.24 23.88
C LEU A 183 7.13 -2.44 23.80
N THR A 184 8.27 -3.11 24.01
CA THR A 184 9.60 -2.48 24.02
C THR A 184 10.48 -2.93 22.85
N ASN A 185 10.01 -3.88 22.06
CA ASN A 185 10.72 -4.49 20.94
C ASN A 185 10.28 -3.93 19.55
N LEU A 186 9.58 -2.80 19.55
CA LEU A 186 9.08 -2.12 18.35
C LEU A 186 9.69 -0.71 18.25
N ARG A 187 10.24 -0.38 17.08
CA ARG A 187 10.74 0.94 16.72
C ARG A 187 10.10 1.39 15.41
N ILE A 188 9.55 2.59 15.36
CA ILE A 188 8.99 3.16 14.14
C ILE A 188 9.90 4.27 13.61
N MET A 189 10.20 4.20 12.32
CA MET A 189 10.96 5.21 11.60
C MET A 189 10.07 5.95 10.62
N THR A 190 10.32 7.24 10.46
CA THR A 190 9.62 8.06 9.46
C THR A 190 10.56 8.35 8.31
N GLY A 191 10.16 7.99 7.10
CA GLY A 191 10.94 8.23 5.90
C GLY A 191 10.22 7.79 4.63
N ASN A 192 10.50 8.50 3.54
CA ASN A 192 10.02 8.10 2.24
C ASN A 192 10.93 7.00 1.67
N VAL A 193 10.37 5.86 1.30
CA VAL A 193 11.12 4.74 0.74
C VAL A 193 11.98 5.11 -0.48
N VAL A 194 11.65 6.19 -1.18
CA VAL A 194 12.44 6.69 -2.32
C VAL A 194 13.83 7.12 -1.88
N ASP A 195 13.92 7.92 -0.81
CA ASP A 195 15.15 8.57 -0.35
C ASP A 195 15.72 7.95 0.93
N PHE A 196 14.90 7.22 1.69
CA PHE A 196 15.29 6.64 2.97
C PHE A 196 16.32 5.52 2.79
N GLU A 197 17.37 5.52 3.59
CA GLU A 197 18.33 4.42 3.70
C GLU A 197 18.51 4.05 5.18
N PHE A 198 18.68 2.76 5.44
CA PHE A 198 19.09 2.29 6.74
C PHE A 198 20.62 2.40 6.86
N ASP A 199 21.11 2.90 7.98
CA ASP A 199 22.52 2.80 8.32
C ASP A 199 22.94 1.35 8.49
N ALA A 200 24.24 1.04 8.41
CA ALA A 200 24.75 -0.32 8.46
C ALA A 200 24.34 -1.05 9.76
N ASP A 201 24.24 -0.33 10.87
CA ASP A 201 23.81 -0.88 12.17
C ASP A 201 22.30 -1.11 12.25
N ASP A 202 21.53 -0.40 11.43
CA ASP A 202 20.06 -0.49 11.35
C ASP A 202 19.58 -1.43 10.23
N ALA A 203 20.44 -1.91 9.36
CA ALA A 203 20.18 -2.91 8.32
C ALA A 203 20.30 -4.35 8.86
N GLY A 204 20.29 -5.34 7.97
CA GLY A 204 20.47 -6.74 8.31
C GLY A 204 19.19 -7.42 8.78
N PHE A 205 18.08 -7.15 8.09
CA PHE A 205 16.80 -7.77 8.40
C PHE A 205 16.74 -9.24 7.95
N ASP A 206 16.27 -10.12 8.84
CA ASP A 206 15.97 -11.52 8.54
C ASP A 206 14.71 -11.63 7.66
N ARG A 207 13.74 -10.72 7.89
CA ARG A 207 12.49 -10.66 7.15
C ARG A 207 12.12 -9.22 6.85
N VAL A 208 11.67 -8.99 5.62
CA VAL A 208 10.99 -7.75 5.23
C VAL A 208 9.60 -8.11 4.77
N LEU A 209 8.60 -7.48 5.36
CA LEU A 209 7.20 -7.61 4.94
C LEU A 209 6.73 -6.28 4.38
N SER A 210 5.96 -6.33 3.29
CA SER A 210 5.30 -5.17 2.74
C SER A 210 3.87 -5.55 2.36
N ILE A 211 2.90 -4.87 2.95
CA ILE A 211 1.49 -5.18 2.82
C ILE A 211 0.78 -3.99 2.18
N GLU A 212 0.27 -4.21 0.96
CA GLU A 212 -0.50 -3.22 0.19
C GLU A 212 0.23 -1.86 0.06
N MET A 213 1.52 -1.93 -0.28
CA MET A 213 2.36 -0.76 -0.52
C MET A 213 2.99 -0.79 -1.93
N PHE A 214 3.35 -1.97 -2.45
CA PHE A 214 4.01 -2.11 -3.74
C PHE A 214 3.14 -1.62 -4.90
N GLU A 215 1.81 -1.64 -4.79
CA GLU A 215 0.87 -1.09 -5.77
C GLU A 215 1.09 0.40 -6.05
N HIS A 216 1.61 1.13 -5.08
CA HIS A 216 1.91 2.56 -5.18
C HIS A 216 3.30 2.84 -5.75
N MET A 217 4.09 1.79 -5.98
CA MET A 217 5.46 1.91 -6.49
C MET A 217 5.50 1.79 -8.01
N LYS A 218 6.52 2.38 -8.60
CA LYS A 218 6.74 2.36 -10.06
C LYS A 218 7.92 1.45 -10.42
N ASN A 219 9.12 1.78 -10.00
CA ASN A 219 10.34 1.06 -10.36
C ASN A 219 10.63 -0.06 -9.35
N TYR A 220 10.04 -1.22 -9.57
CA TYR A 220 10.27 -2.39 -8.73
C TYR A 220 11.72 -2.87 -8.74
N GLY A 221 12.44 -2.72 -9.85
CA GLY A 221 13.84 -3.10 -9.92
C GLY A 221 14.71 -2.31 -8.93
N GLN A 222 14.55 -0.99 -8.89
CA GLN A 222 15.24 -0.15 -7.92
C GLN A 222 14.78 -0.42 -6.49
N LEU A 223 13.48 -0.59 -6.26
CA LEU A 223 12.93 -0.88 -4.94
C LEU A 223 13.46 -2.22 -4.39
N LEU A 224 13.42 -3.28 -5.18
CA LEU A 224 13.90 -4.60 -4.78
C LEU A 224 15.41 -4.60 -4.52
N ALA A 225 16.20 -3.92 -5.37
CA ALA A 225 17.63 -3.75 -5.14
C ALA A 225 17.93 -2.99 -3.83
N LYS A 226 17.11 -1.99 -3.49
CA LYS A 226 17.19 -1.24 -2.24
C LYS A 226 16.87 -2.14 -1.04
N ILE A 227 15.76 -2.87 -1.09
CA ILE A 227 15.35 -3.80 -0.03
C ILE A 227 16.41 -4.88 0.17
N ALA A 228 17.00 -5.42 -0.90
CA ALA A 228 18.05 -6.43 -0.81
C ALA A 228 19.28 -5.95 -0.03
N ARG A 229 19.64 -4.65 -0.14
CA ARG A 229 20.75 -4.08 0.67
C ARG A 229 20.42 -3.98 2.16
N TRP A 230 19.15 -3.90 2.52
CA TRP A 230 18.70 -3.85 3.89
C TRP A 230 18.60 -5.21 4.56
N MET A 231 18.57 -6.27 3.77
CA MET A 231 18.40 -7.65 4.22
C MET A 231 19.76 -8.33 4.45
N ARG A 232 19.74 -9.40 5.25
CA ARG A 232 20.82 -10.36 5.32
C ARG A 232 20.85 -11.22 4.04
N ASP A 233 21.96 -11.90 3.78
CA ASP A 233 22.10 -12.75 2.59
C ASP A 233 21.06 -13.88 2.52
N ASP A 234 20.62 -14.40 3.66
CA ASP A 234 19.58 -15.43 3.81
C ASP A 234 18.21 -14.88 4.16
N GLY A 235 18.08 -13.54 4.16
CA GLY A 235 16.84 -12.84 4.45
C GLY A 235 15.75 -13.12 3.41
N LYS A 236 14.48 -12.93 3.81
CA LYS A 236 13.32 -13.16 2.93
C LYS A 236 12.42 -11.93 2.87
N LEU A 237 12.01 -11.58 1.67
CA LEU A 237 10.98 -10.57 1.41
C LEU A 237 9.63 -11.25 1.21
N PHE A 238 8.63 -10.80 1.95
CA PHE A 238 7.23 -11.14 1.73
C PHE A 238 6.46 -9.91 1.25
N VAL A 239 5.76 -10.05 0.14
CA VAL A 239 4.94 -8.98 -0.45
C VAL A 239 3.51 -9.47 -0.57
N HIS A 240 2.57 -8.68 -0.05
CA HIS A 240 1.15 -8.82 -0.30
C HIS A 240 0.64 -7.57 -1.00
N ILE A 241 0.01 -7.76 -2.15
CA ILE A 241 -0.62 -6.71 -2.96
C ILE A 241 -2.03 -7.15 -3.35
N PHE A 242 -2.87 -6.20 -3.69
CA PHE A 242 -4.05 -6.49 -4.48
C PHE A 242 -3.72 -6.31 -5.97
N ALA A 243 -4.30 -7.12 -6.82
CA ALA A 243 -4.05 -7.10 -8.26
C ALA A 243 -5.31 -7.47 -9.05
N HIS A 244 -5.42 -6.92 -10.25
CA HIS A 244 -6.43 -7.37 -11.20
C HIS A 244 -5.88 -8.51 -12.07
N LYS A 245 -6.73 -9.47 -12.42
CA LYS A 245 -6.33 -10.68 -13.17
C LYS A 245 -5.74 -10.38 -14.55
N LEU A 246 -6.22 -9.34 -15.22
CA LEU A 246 -5.94 -9.08 -16.64
C LEU A 246 -5.38 -7.69 -16.91
N LEU A 247 -5.61 -6.73 -16.03
CA LEU A 247 -5.33 -5.32 -16.25
C LEU A 247 -4.33 -4.82 -15.22
N ALA A 248 -3.38 -4.00 -15.68
CA ALA A 248 -2.54 -3.20 -14.82
C ALA A 248 -3.13 -1.79 -14.75
N TYR A 249 -3.28 -1.20 -13.57
CA TYR A 249 -3.84 0.14 -13.37
C TYR A 249 -3.12 0.89 -12.26
#